data_4804314c27f77b7f9599cb395934720d
#
_entry.id   4804314c27f77b7f9599cb395934720d
#
_cell.length_a   1.000
_cell.length_b   1.000
_cell.length_c   1.000
_cell.angle_alpha   90.00
_cell.angle_beta   90.00
_cell.angle_gamma   90.00
#
_symmetry.space_group_name_H-M   'P 1'
#
loop_
_entity.id
_entity.type
_entity.pdbx_description
1 polymer ?
#
loop_
_entity_poly.entity_id
_entity_poly.type
_entity_poly.pdbx_seq_one_letter_code
_entity_poly.pdbx_strand_id
1 'polypeptide(L)'
;MVGTTIEFYDFYVYATAAVAVFPYLFFPKNNDPTVGLLASFAAFGLAFAARPLGSIIFGHFGDRIGRKATLVGSLLTMGIATFLIGLLPTYAQVGIVAPALLALMRFCQGLGLGGEWSGAALLATETASKGKRAWAAMWPQLGAPLGFLAANGLFLILVTFLGHTNGEIEGAFMTWGWRIPFLLSSVMVIVGLYVRFRLEETPVFKKAVESGKKAKMPLTEVFRTSWRPLILGTFIMVSCYTLFYLVTTWVLSYGIAKNGLAIPYLDFLKLQLISIFAFIISIPLAGRLADTRGRKSTLIVVSLVMIAFGFTFTHFLSPGSASEDSVLIFLTVGMFIMGLIFGPMSAVLPELFPTNVRYTGSGISYNVASILGAAIAPFVATALVSKYGVGAVGMYLIVVSVLSLIAIMVMKETKHFDMTDI
;
A
#
# COMPACT_ATOMS: atom_id res chain seq x y z
N MET A 1 -14.80 -2.32 0.37
CA MET A 1 -14.21 -2.33 1.73
C MET A 1 -13.69 -3.70 2.13
N VAL A 2 -14.49 -4.78 2.19
CA VAL A 2 -13.99 -6.11 2.62
C VAL A 2 -12.82 -6.61 1.77
N GLY A 3 -12.93 -6.60 0.44
CA GLY A 3 -11.84 -7.04 -0.44
C GLY A 3 -10.56 -6.22 -0.25
N THR A 4 -10.67 -4.90 -0.18
CA THR A 4 -9.52 -4.01 0.07
C THR A 4 -8.92 -4.21 1.46
N THR A 5 -9.72 -4.54 2.48
CA THR A 5 -9.19 -4.89 3.81
C THR A 5 -8.33 -6.17 3.75
N ILE A 6 -8.76 -7.18 3.02
CA ILE A 6 -8.01 -8.43 2.84
C ILE A 6 -6.70 -8.16 2.09
N GLU A 7 -6.78 -7.39 1.01
CA GLU A 7 -5.61 -6.97 0.23
C GLU A 7 -4.56 -6.30 1.12
N PHE A 8 -4.98 -5.30 1.88
CA PHE A 8 -4.08 -4.57 2.77
C PHE A 8 -3.58 -5.41 3.94
N TYR A 9 -4.41 -6.31 4.49
CA TYR A 9 -3.96 -7.26 5.51
C TYR A 9 -2.76 -8.08 5.04
N ASP A 10 -2.86 -8.71 3.88
CA ASP A 10 -1.79 -9.53 3.32
C ASP A 10 -0.50 -8.73 3.09
N PHE A 11 -0.64 -7.46 2.66
CA PHE A 11 0.49 -6.55 2.50
C PHE A 11 1.17 -6.22 3.82
N TYR A 12 0.40 -5.89 4.85
CA TYR A 12 0.95 -5.51 6.15
C TYR A 12 1.55 -6.68 6.91
N VAL A 13 0.95 -7.86 6.80
CA VAL A 13 1.54 -9.07 7.36
C VAL A 13 2.96 -9.26 6.80
N TYR A 14 3.13 -9.12 5.49
CA TYR A 14 4.45 -9.19 4.89
C TYR A 14 5.34 -8.01 5.31
N ALA A 15 4.85 -6.78 5.27
CA ALA A 15 5.63 -5.59 5.62
C ALA A 15 6.18 -5.65 7.04
N THR A 16 5.37 -6.10 8.00
CA THR A 16 5.76 -6.26 9.39
C THR A 16 6.79 -7.40 9.54
N ALA A 17 6.56 -8.54 8.88
CA ALA A 17 7.50 -9.65 8.87
C ALA A 17 8.82 -9.30 8.15
N ALA A 18 8.81 -8.45 7.13
CA ALA A 18 9.99 -7.96 6.43
C ALA A 18 10.94 -7.16 7.33
N VAL A 19 10.41 -6.59 8.41
CA VAL A 19 11.22 -5.88 9.42
C VAL A 19 11.59 -6.79 10.58
N ALA A 20 10.61 -7.51 11.13
CA ALA A 20 10.76 -8.20 12.40
C ALA A 20 11.27 -9.64 12.29
N VAL A 21 11.09 -10.30 11.13
CA VAL A 21 11.29 -11.75 10.97
C VAL A 21 12.27 -12.09 9.85
N PHE A 22 12.00 -11.62 8.63
CA PHE A 22 12.74 -12.10 7.45
C PHE A 22 14.22 -11.76 7.42
N PRO A 23 14.69 -10.61 7.93
CA PRO A 23 16.13 -10.33 7.98
C PRO A 23 16.92 -11.38 8.75
N TYR A 24 16.29 -12.03 9.74
CA TYR A 24 16.92 -12.99 10.62
C TYR A 24 16.75 -14.45 10.17
N LEU A 25 15.63 -14.79 9.52
CA LEU A 25 15.27 -16.18 9.21
C LEU A 25 15.46 -16.57 7.74
N PHE A 26 15.43 -15.62 6.80
CA PHE A 26 15.43 -15.91 5.36
C PHE A 26 16.71 -15.49 4.64
N PHE A 27 17.56 -14.71 5.27
CA PHE A 27 18.79 -14.24 4.65
C PHE A 27 20.03 -14.73 5.43
N PRO A 28 21.21 -14.85 4.77
CA PRO A 28 22.43 -15.25 5.44
C PRO A 28 22.81 -14.27 6.54
N LYS A 29 23.31 -14.77 7.65
CA LYS A 29 23.83 -13.94 8.74
C LYS A 29 24.99 -13.08 8.22
N ASN A 30 24.90 -11.77 8.39
CA ASN A 30 25.94 -10.82 8.06
C ASN A 30 26.36 -10.05 9.33
N ASN A 31 27.59 -9.56 9.36
CA ASN A 31 28.08 -8.72 10.47
C ASN A 31 27.37 -7.36 10.54
N ASP A 32 26.77 -6.89 9.43
CA ASP A 32 25.97 -5.69 9.39
C ASP A 32 24.47 -6.05 9.28
N PRO A 33 23.67 -5.79 10.34
CA PRO A 33 22.23 -6.03 10.35
C PRO A 33 21.47 -5.28 9.24
N THR A 34 22.02 -4.16 8.74
CA THR A 34 21.41 -3.34 7.69
C THR A 34 21.32 -4.11 6.36
N VAL A 35 22.29 -4.98 6.08
CA VAL A 35 22.30 -5.78 4.85
C VAL A 35 21.11 -6.74 4.78
N GLY A 36 20.82 -7.45 5.86
CA GLY A 36 19.67 -8.36 5.94
C GLY A 36 18.34 -7.60 5.81
N LEU A 37 18.24 -6.43 6.41
CA LEU A 37 17.07 -5.57 6.31
C LEU A 37 16.86 -5.02 4.88
N LEU A 38 17.93 -4.57 4.23
CA LEU A 38 17.87 -4.09 2.83
C LEU A 38 17.50 -5.22 1.87
N ALA A 39 18.02 -6.44 2.08
CA ALA A 39 17.63 -7.61 1.29
C ALA A 39 16.15 -7.97 1.49
N SER A 40 15.64 -7.86 2.72
CA SER A 40 14.23 -8.06 3.03
C SER A 40 13.34 -7.01 2.36
N PHE A 41 13.76 -5.75 2.34
CA PHE A 41 13.04 -4.68 1.64
C PHE A 41 13.12 -4.81 0.11
N ALA A 42 14.21 -5.35 -0.44
CA ALA A 42 14.28 -5.67 -1.86
C ALA A 42 13.24 -6.74 -2.24
N ALA A 43 13.13 -7.81 -1.44
CA ALA A 43 12.08 -8.81 -1.61
C ALA A 43 10.68 -8.22 -1.43
N PHE A 44 10.48 -7.31 -0.46
CA PHE A 44 9.25 -6.56 -0.29
C PHE A 44 8.88 -5.74 -1.53
N GLY A 45 9.84 -5.05 -2.11
CA GLY A 45 9.67 -4.23 -3.33
C GLY A 45 9.27 -5.03 -4.57
N LEU A 46 9.66 -6.31 -4.64
CA LEU A 46 9.40 -7.17 -5.80
C LEU A 46 7.90 -7.33 -6.12
N ALA A 47 7.03 -7.33 -5.10
CA ALA A 47 5.60 -7.38 -5.33
C ALA A 47 5.09 -6.14 -6.07
N PHE A 48 5.61 -4.98 -5.74
CA PHE A 48 5.23 -3.73 -6.43
C PHE A 48 5.71 -3.72 -7.88
N ALA A 49 6.88 -4.28 -8.16
CA ALA A 49 7.37 -4.45 -9.53
C ALA A 49 6.49 -5.43 -10.34
N ALA A 50 5.90 -6.44 -9.69
CA ALA A 50 5.01 -7.40 -10.31
C ALA A 50 3.58 -6.86 -10.57
N ARG A 51 3.13 -5.84 -9.83
CA ARG A 51 1.76 -5.30 -9.94
C ARG A 51 1.37 -4.79 -11.33
N PRO A 52 2.18 -4.03 -12.07
CA PRO A 52 1.85 -3.65 -13.45
C PRO A 52 1.65 -4.84 -14.38
N LEU A 53 2.47 -5.89 -14.24
CA LEU A 53 2.30 -7.13 -15.00
C LEU A 53 0.99 -7.82 -14.63
N GLY A 54 0.66 -7.88 -13.36
CA GLY A 54 -0.62 -8.37 -12.86
C GLY A 54 -1.81 -7.60 -13.45
N SER A 55 -1.73 -6.27 -13.50
CA SER A 55 -2.77 -5.42 -14.12
C SER A 55 -2.98 -5.74 -15.59
N ILE A 56 -1.92 -6.02 -16.34
CA ILE A 56 -1.99 -6.39 -17.75
C ILE A 56 -2.63 -7.78 -17.90
N ILE A 57 -2.18 -8.76 -17.13
CA ILE A 57 -2.67 -10.14 -17.20
C ILE A 57 -4.14 -10.20 -16.79
N PHE A 58 -4.47 -9.73 -15.61
CA PHE A 58 -5.84 -9.78 -15.09
C PHE A 58 -6.77 -8.82 -15.82
N GLY A 59 -6.28 -7.68 -16.33
CA GLY A 59 -7.05 -6.80 -17.21
C GLY A 59 -7.46 -7.47 -18.50
N HIS A 60 -6.51 -8.16 -19.16
CA HIS A 60 -6.78 -8.89 -20.38
C HIS A 60 -7.83 -10.00 -20.18
N PHE A 61 -7.71 -10.79 -19.12
CA PHE A 61 -8.70 -11.82 -18.80
C PHE A 61 -10.04 -11.21 -18.35
N GLY A 62 -10.03 -10.10 -17.61
CA GLY A 62 -11.24 -9.40 -17.18
C GLY A 62 -12.12 -8.90 -18.32
N ASP A 63 -11.48 -8.46 -19.40
CA ASP A 63 -12.19 -8.02 -20.60
C ASP A 63 -12.70 -9.19 -21.46
N ARG A 64 -12.16 -10.40 -21.29
CA ARG A 64 -12.55 -11.60 -22.07
C ARG A 64 -13.52 -12.53 -21.37
N ILE A 65 -13.29 -12.82 -20.10
CA ILE A 65 -14.06 -13.84 -19.34
C ILE A 65 -14.96 -13.24 -18.26
N GLY A 66 -14.89 -11.92 -18.06
CA GLY A 66 -15.69 -11.18 -17.08
C GLY A 66 -14.89 -10.73 -15.86
N ARG A 67 -15.35 -9.63 -15.28
CA ARG A 67 -14.69 -8.98 -14.13
C ARG A 67 -14.75 -9.85 -12.88
N LYS A 68 -15.86 -10.55 -12.65
CA LYS A 68 -16.06 -11.43 -11.49
C LYS A 68 -15.04 -12.57 -11.47
N ALA A 69 -14.88 -13.30 -12.59
CA ALA A 69 -13.94 -14.41 -12.70
C ALA A 69 -12.48 -13.95 -12.50
N THR A 70 -12.14 -12.80 -13.06
CA THR A 70 -10.81 -12.20 -12.93
C THR A 70 -10.50 -11.78 -11.50
N LEU A 71 -11.45 -11.15 -10.81
CA LEU A 71 -11.33 -10.77 -9.39
C LEU A 71 -11.16 -12.01 -8.48
N VAL A 72 -11.86 -13.10 -8.78
CA VAL A 72 -11.68 -14.38 -8.07
C VAL A 72 -10.28 -14.92 -8.30
N GLY A 73 -9.82 -14.93 -9.55
CA GLY A 73 -8.48 -15.42 -9.91
C GLY A 73 -7.36 -14.58 -9.26
N SER A 74 -7.49 -13.26 -9.23
CA SER A 74 -6.50 -12.38 -8.58
C SER A 74 -6.43 -12.61 -7.06
N LEU A 75 -7.59 -12.72 -6.39
CA LEU A 75 -7.65 -13.01 -4.97
C LEU A 75 -7.04 -14.38 -4.62
N LEU A 76 -7.33 -15.40 -5.43
CA LEU A 76 -6.75 -16.72 -5.21
C LEU A 76 -5.23 -16.70 -5.39
N THR A 77 -4.73 -16.05 -6.44
CA THR A 77 -3.29 -15.94 -6.69
C THR A 77 -2.58 -15.26 -5.54
N MET A 78 -3.11 -14.14 -5.05
CA MET A 78 -2.59 -13.41 -3.91
C MET A 78 -2.64 -14.24 -2.62
N GLY A 79 -3.81 -14.78 -2.30
CA GLY A 79 -4.03 -15.46 -1.02
C GLY A 79 -3.28 -16.79 -0.93
N ILE A 80 -3.18 -17.56 -2.01
CA ILE A 80 -2.37 -18.78 -2.05
C ILE A 80 -0.89 -18.43 -1.86
N ALA A 81 -0.38 -17.38 -2.52
CA ALA A 81 1.00 -16.95 -2.35
C ALA A 81 1.26 -16.52 -0.90
N THR A 82 0.37 -15.74 -0.27
CA THR A 82 0.49 -15.32 1.13
C THR A 82 0.48 -16.53 2.07
N PHE A 83 -0.45 -17.46 1.89
CA PHE A 83 -0.53 -18.69 2.68
C PHE A 83 0.76 -19.52 2.57
N LEU A 84 1.29 -19.68 1.37
CA LEU A 84 2.52 -20.43 1.12
C LEU A 84 3.75 -19.78 1.77
N ILE A 85 3.81 -18.45 1.90
CA ILE A 85 4.87 -17.77 2.65
C ILE A 85 4.92 -18.29 4.09
N GLY A 86 3.77 -18.51 4.73
CA GLY A 86 3.69 -19.08 6.07
C GLY A 86 4.23 -20.51 6.20
N LEU A 87 4.34 -21.24 5.09
CA LEU A 87 4.88 -22.61 5.06
C LEU A 87 6.34 -22.70 4.61
N LEU A 88 6.95 -21.60 4.18
CA LEU A 88 8.32 -21.61 3.64
C LEU A 88 9.34 -22.09 4.68
N PRO A 89 10.34 -22.90 4.24
CA PRO A 89 11.49 -23.23 5.07
C PRO A 89 12.40 -22.02 5.24
N THR A 90 13.12 -21.99 6.36
CA THR A 90 14.06 -20.90 6.68
C THR A 90 15.43 -21.12 6.00
N TYR A 91 16.28 -20.08 6.01
CA TYR A 91 17.64 -20.15 5.47
C TYR A 91 18.49 -21.24 6.16
N ALA A 92 18.29 -21.44 7.47
CA ALA A 92 18.99 -22.49 8.22
C ALA A 92 18.65 -23.91 7.74
N GLN A 93 17.47 -24.11 7.14
CA GLN A 93 17.01 -25.41 6.66
C GLN A 93 17.41 -25.69 5.21
N VAL A 94 17.31 -24.70 4.32
CA VAL A 94 17.45 -24.89 2.85
C VAL A 94 18.41 -23.90 2.18
N GLY A 95 19.13 -23.09 2.96
CA GLY A 95 20.12 -22.13 2.44
C GLY A 95 19.51 -21.12 1.49
N ILE A 96 20.20 -20.86 0.36
CA ILE A 96 19.83 -19.83 -0.63
C ILE A 96 18.44 -20.06 -1.28
N VAL A 97 17.88 -21.26 -1.18
CA VAL A 97 16.55 -21.57 -1.70
C VAL A 97 15.47 -20.81 -0.92
N ALA A 98 15.69 -20.55 0.39
CA ALA A 98 14.72 -19.83 1.21
C ALA A 98 14.40 -18.41 0.70
N PRO A 99 15.39 -17.52 0.50
CA PRO A 99 15.10 -16.18 -0.06
C PRO A 99 14.59 -16.23 -1.50
N ALA A 100 15.00 -17.22 -2.31
CA ALA A 100 14.48 -17.40 -3.67
C ALA A 100 12.99 -17.75 -3.66
N LEU A 101 12.55 -18.67 -2.80
CA LEU A 101 11.14 -19.02 -2.64
C LEU A 101 10.33 -17.83 -2.09
N LEU A 102 10.87 -17.11 -1.13
CA LEU A 102 10.23 -15.89 -0.59
C LEU A 102 10.02 -14.85 -1.69
N ALA A 103 11.04 -14.59 -2.52
CA ALA A 103 10.96 -13.69 -3.66
C ALA A 103 9.91 -14.15 -4.70
N LEU A 104 9.86 -15.45 -5.01
CA LEU A 104 8.88 -16.03 -5.94
C LEU A 104 7.45 -15.84 -5.41
N MET A 105 7.19 -16.18 -4.15
CA MET A 105 5.87 -15.99 -3.54
C MET A 105 5.49 -14.51 -3.50
N ARG A 106 6.44 -13.65 -3.20
CA ARG A 106 6.22 -12.20 -3.21
C ARG A 106 5.87 -11.65 -4.60
N PHE A 107 6.54 -12.16 -5.64
CA PHE A 107 6.21 -11.84 -7.03
C PHE A 107 4.80 -12.30 -7.40
N CYS A 108 4.43 -13.54 -7.08
CA CYS A 108 3.07 -14.07 -7.31
C CYS A 108 2.00 -13.26 -6.56
N GLN A 109 2.27 -12.87 -5.32
CA GLN A 109 1.40 -12.00 -4.53
C GLN A 109 1.20 -10.65 -5.23
N GLY A 110 2.26 -10.04 -5.75
CA GLY A 110 2.20 -8.80 -6.53
C GLY A 110 1.38 -8.92 -7.81
N LEU A 111 1.53 -10.04 -8.55
CA LEU A 111 0.71 -10.31 -9.72
C LEU A 111 -0.78 -10.32 -9.38
N GLY A 112 -1.18 -11.04 -8.31
CA GLY A 112 -2.57 -11.08 -7.85
C GLY A 112 -3.15 -9.70 -7.55
N LEU A 113 -2.36 -8.84 -6.91
CA LEU A 113 -2.78 -7.50 -6.49
C LEU A 113 -2.97 -6.50 -7.64
N GLY A 114 -2.28 -6.70 -8.77
CA GLY A 114 -2.26 -5.72 -9.86
C GLY A 114 -3.62 -5.42 -10.49
N GLY A 115 -4.59 -6.32 -10.38
CA GLY A 115 -5.90 -6.19 -11.04
C GLY A 115 -7.03 -5.65 -10.17
N GLU A 116 -6.85 -5.53 -8.86
CA GLU A 116 -7.99 -5.37 -7.95
C GLU A 116 -8.41 -3.92 -7.65
N TRP A 117 -7.44 -3.07 -7.33
CA TRP A 117 -7.72 -1.72 -6.82
C TRP A 117 -8.57 -0.85 -7.76
N SER A 118 -8.24 -0.83 -9.05
CA SER A 118 -8.92 0.00 -10.05
C SER A 118 -10.40 -0.36 -10.18
N GLY A 119 -10.73 -1.65 -10.08
CA GLY A 119 -12.12 -2.13 -10.13
C GLY A 119 -12.94 -1.64 -8.94
N ALA A 120 -12.38 -1.66 -7.74
CA ALA A 120 -13.05 -1.20 -6.53
C ALA A 120 -13.26 0.33 -6.54
N ALA A 121 -12.24 1.08 -6.98
CA ALA A 121 -12.32 2.53 -7.10
C ALA A 121 -13.36 2.97 -8.14
N LEU A 122 -13.37 2.33 -9.32
CA LEU A 122 -14.33 2.62 -10.38
C LEU A 122 -15.76 2.29 -9.96
N LEU A 123 -15.99 1.14 -9.36
CA LEU A 123 -17.33 0.78 -8.89
C LEU A 123 -17.87 1.84 -7.93
N ALA A 124 -17.04 2.30 -6.99
CA ALA A 124 -17.45 3.29 -6.01
C ALA A 124 -17.68 4.69 -6.64
N THR A 125 -16.87 5.10 -7.62
CA THR A 125 -17.02 6.42 -8.28
C THR A 125 -18.16 6.44 -9.27
N GLU A 126 -18.36 5.37 -10.04
CA GLU A 126 -19.41 5.29 -11.08
C GLU A 126 -20.82 5.12 -10.50
N THR A 127 -20.95 4.57 -9.30
CA THR A 127 -22.24 4.44 -8.59
C THR A 127 -22.56 5.63 -7.69
N ALA A 128 -21.63 6.56 -7.53
CA ALA A 128 -21.79 7.72 -6.66
C ALA A 128 -22.75 8.76 -7.24
N SER A 129 -23.57 9.37 -6.37
CA SER A 129 -24.38 10.54 -6.74
C SER A 129 -23.50 11.74 -7.11
N LYS A 130 -24.01 12.62 -8.00
CA LYS A 130 -23.34 13.87 -8.39
C LYS A 130 -22.92 14.67 -7.14
N GLY A 131 -21.66 15.13 -7.10
CA GLY A 131 -21.11 15.91 -5.99
C GLY A 131 -20.68 15.13 -4.75
N LYS A 132 -20.83 13.79 -4.72
CA LYS A 132 -20.42 12.93 -3.59
C LYS A 132 -19.45 11.81 -4.03
N ARG A 133 -18.73 12.00 -5.12
CA ARG A 133 -17.84 10.96 -5.66
C ARG A 133 -16.66 10.65 -4.76
N ALA A 134 -16.00 11.67 -4.21
CA ALA A 134 -14.86 11.44 -3.31
C ALA A 134 -15.33 10.82 -1.99
N TRP A 135 -16.51 11.21 -1.49
CA TRP A 135 -17.13 10.57 -0.34
C TRP A 135 -17.44 9.08 -0.58
N ALA A 136 -18.02 8.74 -1.74
CA ALA A 136 -18.31 7.34 -2.06
C ALA A 136 -17.02 6.52 -2.27
N ALA A 137 -16.04 7.10 -2.96
CA ALA A 137 -14.78 6.44 -3.28
C ALA A 137 -13.84 6.26 -2.08
N MET A 138 -14.02 7.01 -0.97
CA MET A 138 -13.20 6.84 0.22
C MET A 138 -13.52 5.55 0.99
N TRP A 139 -14.71 4.97 0.84
CA TRP A 139 -15.09 3.76 1.58
C TRP A 139 -14.18 2.55 1.29
N PRO A 140 -13.80 2.23 0.05
CA PRO A 140 -12.77 1.23 -0.21
C PRO A 140 -11.43 1.55 0.44
N GLN A 141 -11.05 2.84 0.55
CA GLN A 141 -9.78 3.27 1.14
C GLN A 141 -9.68 3.00 2.64
N LEU A 142 -10.81 2.94 3.36
CA LEU A 142 -10.83 2.50 4.76
C LEU A 142 -10.34 1.05 4.96
N GLY A 143 -10.30 0.26 3.88
CA GLY A 143 -9.67 -1.06 3.92
C GLY A 143 -8.19 -1.02 4.34
N ALA A 144 -7.47 0.05 4.02
CA ALA A 144 -6.06 0.19 4.39
C ALA A 144 -5.83 0.24 5.90
N PRO A 145 -6.41 1.17 6.67
CA PRO A 145 -6.24 1.16 8.12
C PRO A 145 -6.87 -0.05 8.80
N LEU A 146 -7.97 -0.61 8.30
CA LEU A 146 -8.57 -1.82 8.86
C LEU A 146 -7.67 -3.05 8.64
N GLY A 147 -7.06 -3.19 7.47
CA GLY A 147 -6.07 -4.23 7.18
C GLY A 147 -4.83 -4.10 8.07
N PHE A 148 -4.36 -2.86 8.28
CA PHE A 148 -3.25 -2.58 9.19
C PHE A 148 -3.58 -2.99 10.63
N LEU A 149 -4.76 -2.60 11.11
CA LEU A 149 -5.22 -2.93 12.45
C LEU A 149 -5.32 -4.46 12.66
N ALA A 150 -5.85 -5.17 11.68
CA ALA A 150 -5.98 -6.62 11.74
C ALA A 150 -4.60 -7.32 11.71
N ALA A 151 -3.71 -6.92 10.81
CA ALA A 151 -2.39 -7.52 10.66
C ALA A 151 -1.51 -7.24 11.89
N ASN A 152 -1.31 -5.98 12.24
CA ASN A 152 -0.43 -5.61 13.35
C ASN A 152 -1.05 -5.90 14.73
N GLY A 153 -2.39 -5.87 14.84
CA GLY A 153 -3.09 -6.33 16.03
C GLY A 153 -2.83 -7.82 16.30
N LEU A 154 -2.84 -8.64 15.25
CA LEU A 154 -2.50 -10.05 15.36
C LEU A 154 -1.02 -10.25 15.75
N PHE A 155 -0.09 -9.51 15.15
CA PHE A 155 1.32 -9.53 15.57
C PHE A 155 1.47 -9.11 17.04
N LEU A 156 0.77 -8.05 17.47
CA LEU A 156 0.78 -7.62 18.87
C LEU A 156 0.33 -8.74 19.82
N ILE A 157 -0.78 -9.41 19.50
CA ILE A 157 -1.30 -10.55 20.28
C ILE A 157 -0.25 -11.66 20.34
N LEU A 158 0.29 -12.08 19.21
CA LEU A 158 1.26 -13.16 19.13
C LEU A 158 2.54 -12.84 19.90
N VAL A 159 3.08 -11.65 19.77
CA VAL A 159 4.28 -11.21 20.48
C VAL A 159 4.02 -11.12 21.99
N THR A 160 2.84 -10.69 22.39
CA THR A 160 2.49 -10.63 23.83
C THR A 160 2.45 -12.03 24.47
N PHE A 161 1.89 -13.03 23.76
CA PHE A 161 1.76 -14.38 24.31
C PHE A 161 2.97 -15.28 24.11
N LEU A 162 3.72 -15.10 23.02
CA LEU A 162 4.84 -15.95 22.64
C LEU A 162 6.19 -15.35 22.99
N GLY A 163 6.24 -14.06 23.32
CA GLY A 163 7.46 -13.30 23.55
C GLY A 163 8.24 -13.03 22.24
N HIS A 164 8.87 -11.89 22.16
CA HIS A 164 9.82 -11.55 21.10
C HIS A 164 10.72 -10.42 21.57
N THR A 165 12.04 -10.61 21.43
CA THR A 165 13.03 -9.57 21.66
C THR A 165 13.73 -9.26 20.33
N ASN A 166 13.97 -8.00 20.05
CA ASN A 166 14.60 -7.56 18.81
C ASN A 166 15.95 -8.24 18.58
N GLY A 167 16.07 -8.94 17.46
CA GLY A 167 17.30 -9.65 17.06
C GLY A 167 17.48 -11.05 17.67
N GLU A 168 16.58 -11.54 18.51
CA GLU A 168 16.56 -12.93 18.94
C GLU A 168 15.99 -13.82 17.84
N ILE A 169 16.65 -14.96 17.61
CA ILE A 169 16.21 -15.98 16.65
C ILE A 169 15.51 -17.13 17.38
N GLU A 170 15.78 -17.27 18.67
CA GLU A 170 15.20 -18.29 19.54
C GLU A 170 13.96 -17.74 20.24
N GLY A 171 12.93 -18.55 20.34
CA GLY A 171 11.67 -18.19 20.95
C GLY A 171 10.47 -18.67 20.12
N ALA A 172 9.33 -18.84 20.77
CA ALA A 172 8.15 -19.41 20.14
C ALA A 172 7.66 -18.55 18.97
N PHE A 173 7.73 -17.22 19.09
CA PHE A 173 7.36 -16.31 18.01
C PHE A 173 8.23 -16.50 16.76
N MET A 174 9.56 -16.52 16.90
CA MET A 174 10.49 -16.66 15.77
C MET A 174 10.56 -18.09 15.22
N THR A 175 10.24 -19.10 16.02
CA THR A 175 10.26 -20.49 15.58
C THR A 175 9.03 -20.82 14.73
N TRP A 176 7.85 -20.43 15.16
CA TRP A 176 6.59 -20.77 14.50
C TRP A 176 5.52 -19.67 14.53
N GLY A 177 5.48 -18.82 15.54
CA GLY A 177 4.41 -17.83 15.75
C GLY A 177 4.24 -16.85 14.60
N TRP A 178 5.32 -16.41 13.97
CA TRP A 178 5.29 -15.50 12.83
C TRP A 178 4.55 -16.06 11.59
N ARG A 179 4.39 -17.41 11.52
CA ARG A 179 3.68 -18.08 10.43
C ARG A 179 2.18 -17.92 10.51
N ILE A 180 1.62 -17.74 11.70
CA ILE A 180 0.18 -17.67 11.95
C ILE A 180 -0.50 -16.57 11.13
N PRO A 181 -0.01 -15.31 11.07
CA PRO A 181 -0.63 -14.26 10.26
C PRO A 181 -0.73 -14.62 8.78
N PHE A 182 0.28 -15.31 8.23
CA PHE A 182 0.27 -15.76 6.84
C PHE A 182 -0.72 -16.91 6.62
N LEU A 183 -0.79 -17.87 7.54
CA LEU A 183 -1.72 -18.98 7.45
C LEU A 183 -3.19 -18.54 7.60
N LEU A 184 -3.46 -17.53 8.43
CA LEU A 184 -4.79 -16.93 8.58
C LEU A 184 -5.26 -16.17 7.34
N SER A 185 -4.36 -15.80 6.43
CA SER A 185 -4.75 -15.27 5.11
C SER A 185 -5.71 -16.21 4.36
N SER A 186 -5.58 -17.52 4.55
CA SER A 186 -6.50 -18.49 3.95
C SER A 186 -7.96 -18.28 4.38
N VAL A 187 -8.20 -17.93 5.64
CA VAL A 187 -9.55 -17.60 6.16
C VAL A 187 -10.05 -16.32 5.51
N MET A 188 -9.21 -15.30 5.41
CA MET A 188 -9.54 -14.04 4.75
C MET A 188 -9.91 -14.26 3.27
N VAL A 189 -9.15 -15.12 2.56
CA VAL A 189 -9.43 -15.48 1.16
C VAL A 189 -10.79 -16.18 1.05
N ILE A 190 -11.13 -17.12 1.93
CA ILE A 190 -12.43 -17.80 1.93
C ILE A 190 -13.56 -16.78 2.10
N VAL A 191 -13.43 -15.85 3.04
CA VAL A 191 -14.40 -14.77 3.24
C VAL A 191 -14.52 -13.89 2.00
N GLY A 192 -13.39 -13.50 1.41
CA GLY A 192 -13.35 -12.71 0.18
C GLY A 192 -14.00 -13.41 -1.01
N LEU A 193 -13.77 -14.71 -1.19
CA LEU A 193 -14.42 -15.54 -2.20
C LEU A 193 -15.93 -15.62 -1.97
N TYR A 194 -16.37 -15.87 -0.75
CA TYR A 194 -17.78 -15.90 -0.42
C TYR A 194 -18.51 -14.60 -0.80
N VAL A 195 -17.91 -13.45 -0.47
CA VAL A 195 -18.46 -12.14 -0.85
C VAL A 195 -18.51 -11.98 -2.37
N ARG A 196 -17.44 -12.38 -3.09
CA ARG A 196 -17.36 -12.21 -4.54
C ARG A 196 -18.28 -13.15 -5.32
N PHE A 197 -18.52 -14.35 -4.83
CA PHE A 197 -19.50 -15.26 -5.47
C PHE A 197 -20.93 -14.71 -5.39
N ARG A 198 -21.23 -13.88 -4.38
CA ARG A 198 -22.54 -13.23 -4.22
C ARG A 198 -22.68 -11.94 -5.03
N LEU A 199 -21.59 -11.36 -5.53
CA LEU A 199 -21.66 -10.16 -6.36
C LEU A 199 -22.17 -10.54 -7.77
N GLU A 200 -23.12 -9.76 -8.27
CA GLU A 200 -23.52 -9.82 -9.66
C GLU A 200 -22.54 -9.06 -10.55
N GLU A 201 -22.44 -9.48 -11.82
CA GLU A 201 -21.67 -8.75 -12.82
C GLU A 201 -22.27 -7.36 -13.05
N THR A 202 -21.41 -6.36 -13.25
CA THR A 202 -21.87 -4.95 -13.35
C THR A 202 -22.80 -4.72 -14.54
N PRO A 203 -23.84 -3.89 -14.40
CA PRO A 203 -24.75 -3.55 -15.52
C PRO A 203 -24.03 -2.99 -16.75
N VAL A 204 -22.94 -2.25 -16.52
CA VAL A 204 -22.10 -1.67 -17.58
C VAL A 204 -21.41 -2.76 -18.40
N PHE A 205 -20.89 -3.79 -17.73
CA PHE A 205 -20.27 -4.94 -18.43
C PHE A 205 -21.31 -5.76 -19.18
N LYS A 206 -22.49 -6.04 -18.59
CA LYS A 206 -23.59 -6.76 -19.24
C LYS A 206 -24.01 -6.03 -20.54
N LYS A 207 -24.18 -4.71 -20.51
CA LYS A 207 -24.49 -3.88 -21.68
C LYS A 207 -23.38 -3.88 -22.74
N ALA A 208 -22.11 -3.87 -22.32
CA ALA A 208 -20.96 -3.92 -23.23
C ALA A 208 -20.86 -5.27 -23.96
N VAL A 209 -21.18 -6.37 -23.27
CA VAL A 209 -21.26 -7.72 -23.86
C VAL A 209 -22.43 -7.81 -24.86
N GLU A 210 -23.60 -7.33 -24.49
CA GLU A 210 -24.82 -7.34 -25.34
C GLU A 210 -24.64 -6.47 -26.59
N SER A 211 -23.91 -5.35 -26.49
CA SER A 211 -23.66 -4.43 -27.62
C SER A 211 -22.54 -4.89 -28.56
N GLY A 212 -21.91 -6.04 -28.30
CA GLY A 212 -20.81 -6.59 -29.12
C GLY A 212 -19.52 -5.73 -29.12
N LYS A 213 -19.48 -4.64 -28.36
CA LYS A 213 -18.31 -3.76 -28.17
C LYS A 213 -17.37 -4.36 -27.10
N LYS A 214 -16.82 -5.53 -27.38
CA LYS A 214 -15.69 -6.02 -26.57
C LYS A 214 -14.54 -5.02 -26.73
N ALA A 215 -14.10 -4.42 -25.64
CA ALA A 215 -12.95 -3.55 -25.64
C ALA A 215 -11.73 -4.32 -26.19
N LYS A 216 -11.22 -3.87 -27.34
CA LYS A 216 -9.86 -4.24 -27.76
C LYS A 216 -8.96 -3.68 -26.67
N MET A 217 -7.93 -4.42 -26.24
CA MET A 217 -7.07 -4.06 -25.12
C MET A 217 -6.72 -2.56 -25.15
N PRO A 218 -7.14 -1.75 -24.18
CA PRO A 218 -6.95 -0.30 -24.21
C PRO A 218 -5.51 0.10 -23.88
N LEU A 219 -4.59 -0.85 -23.66
CA LEU A 219 -3.23 -0.60 -23.26
C LEU A 219 -2.50 0.33 -24.25
N THR A 220 -2.56 0.00 -25.55
CA THR A 220 -1.93 0.82 -26.60
C THR A 220 -2.58 2.18 -26.71
N GLU A 221 -3.88 2.25 -26.49
CA GLU A 221 -4.65 3.49 -26.54
C GLU A 221 -4.31 4.42 -25.36
N VAL A 222 -4.13 3.89 -24.14
CA VAL A 222 -3.68 4.65 -22.98
C VAL A 222 -2.34 5.35 -23.27
N PHE A 223 -1.36 4.62 -23.76
CA PHE A 223 -0.04 5.20 -24.06
C PHE A 223 -0.06 6.21 -25.19
N ARG A 224 -0.94 6.00 -26.18
CA ARG A 224 -1.02 6.89 -27.35
C ARG A 224 -1.82 8.18 -27.08
N THR A 225 -2.95 8.07 -26.39
CA THR A 225 -3.91 9.18 -26.23
C THR A 225 -3.89 9.81 -24.83
N SER A 226 -3.50 9.05 -23.79
CA SER A 226 -3.62 9.46 -22.40
C SER A 226 -2.31 9.45 -21.62
N TRP A 227 -1.16 9.58 -22.31
CA TRP A 227 0.16 9.56 -21.68
C TRP A 227 0.37 10.71 -20.67
N ARG A 228 -0.22 11.91 -20.93
CA ARG A 228 -0.15 13.04 -19.99
C ARG A 228 -0.91 12.76 -18.69
N PRO A 229 -2.20 12.35 -18.69
CA PRO A 229 -2.89 11.88 -17.51
C PRO A 229 -2.15 10.74 -16.78
N LEU A 230 -1.51 9.83 -17.52
CA LEU A 230 -0.77 8.71 -16.95
C LEU A 230 0.42 9.20 -16.10
N ILE A 231 1.23 10.11 -16.65
CA ILE A 231 2.37 10.71 -15.92
C ILE A 231 1.85 11.51 -14.71
N LEU A 232 0.85 12.37 -14.92
CA LEU A 232 0.29 13.19 -13.84
C LEU A 232 -0.26 12.33 -12.71
N GLY A 233 -1.09 11.33 -13.02
CA GLY A 233 -1.66 10.42 -12.02
C GLY A 233 -0.58 9.65 -11.25
N THR A 234 0.47 9.21 -11.95
CA THR A 234 1.62 8.57 -11.31
C THR A 234 2.30 9.50 -10.29
N PHE A 235 2.68 10.71 -10.69
CA PHE A 235 3.37 11.64 -9.79
C PHE A 235 2.48 12.20 -8.68
N ILE A 236 1.18 12.38 -8.92
CA ILE A 236 0.23 12.75 -7.86
C ILE A 236 0.20 11.69 -6.75
N MET A 237 0.31 10.41 -7.11
CA MET A 237 0.21 9.31 -6.17
C MET A 237 1.54 8.94 -5.48
N VAL A 238 2.70 9.30 -6.05
CA VAL A 238 4.02 8.88 -5.51
C VAL A 238 4.23 9.34 -4.08
N SER A 239 3.93 10.59 -3.73
CA SER A 239 4.13 11.09 -2.35
C SER A 239 3.21 10.39 -1.34
N CYS A 240 2.01 10.04 -1.77
CA CYS A 240 1.08 9.26 -0.96
C CYS A 240 1.68 7.90 -0.58
N TYR A 241 2.20 7.15 -1.54
CA TYR A 241 2.88 5.89 -1.28
C TYR A 241 4.15 6.06 -0.44
N THR A 242 4.97 7.08 -0.75
CA THR A 242 6.20 7.34 0.00
C THR A 242 5.89 7.61 1.47
N LEU A 243 4.98 8.53 1.78
CA LEU A 243 4.59 8.80 3.17
C LEU A 243 4.07 7.55 3.87
N PHE A 244 3.20 6.79 3.21
CA PHE A 244 2.58 5.60 3.78
C PHE A 244 3.63 4.57 4.24
N TYR A 245 4.58 4.23 3.38
CA TYR A 245 5.60 3.24 3.71
C TYR A 245 6.73 3.78 4.59
N LEU A 246 6.92 5.10 4.65
CA LEU A 246 7.78 5.71 5.66
C LEU A 246 7.18 5.61 7.06
N VAL A 247 5.89 5.94 7.24
CA VAL A 247 5.25 5.95 8.58
C VAL A 247 4.74 4.59 9.04
N THR A 248 4.69 3.59 8.15
CA THR A 248 4.30 2.22 8.51
C THR A 248 5.49 1.27 8.61
N THR A 249 6.24 1.12 7.53
CA THR A 249 7.25 0.06 7.38
C THR A 249 8.64 0.54 7.78
N TRP A 250 9.12 1.65 7.21
CA TRP A 250 10.46 2.13 7.52
C TRP A 250 10.59 2.58 8.97
N VAL A 251 9.63 3.35 9.49
CA VAL A 251 9.68 3.85 10.86
C VAL A 251 9.66 2.71 11.88
N LEU A 252 9.00 1.60 11.59
CA LEU A 252 9.07 0.39 12.42
C LEU A 252 10.49 -0.14 12.46
N SER A 253 11.15 -0.30 11.30
CA SER A 253 12.53 -0.81 11.23
C SER A 253 13.51 0.10 11.97
N TYR A 254 13.37 1.41 11.80
CA TYR A 254 14.21 2.41 12.48
C TYR A 254 13.92 2.50 13.98
N GLY A 255 12.64 2.39 14.36
CA GLY A 255 12.20 2.46 15.74
C GLY A 255 12.72 1.32 16.61
N ILE A 256 12.77 0.10 16.08
CA ILE A 256 13.23 -1.07 16.81
C ILE A 256 14.76 -1.31 16.70
N ALA A 257 15.42 -0.68 15.75
CA ALA A 257 16.87 -0.87 15.53
C ALA A 257 17.69 -0.32 16.71
N LYS A 258 18.74 -1.06 17.11
CA LYS A 258 19.66 -0.65 18.20
C LYS A 258 20.39 0.66 17.90
N ASN A 259 20.70 0.90 16.64
CA ASN A 259 21.31 2.14 16.13
C ASN A 259 20.28 3.20 15.70
N GLY A 260 18.98 2.94 15.91
CA GLY A 260 17.87 3.86 15.74
C GLY A 260 17.31 4.33 17.07
N LEU A 261 16.02 4.11 17.31
CA LEU A 261 15.37 4.52 18.57
C LEU A 261 15.43 3.46 19.67
N ALA A 262 15.78 2.23 19.34
CA ALA A 262 15.89 1.08 20.25
C ALA A 262 14.62 0.81 21.10
N ILE A 263 13.46 1.16 20.59
CA ILE A 263 12.16 0.91 21.25
C ILE A 263 11.85 -0.59 21.14
N PRO A 264 11.41 -1.25 22.21
CA PRO A 264 10.97 -2.65 22.13
C PRO A 264 9.89 -2.86 21.09
N TYR A 265 9.97 -3.95 20.34
CA TYR A 265 9.04 -4.24 19.23
C TYR A 265 7.56 -4.19 19.66
N LEU A 266 7.25 -4.76 20.83
CA LEU A 266 5.90 -4.77 21.39
C LEU A 266 5.36 -3.34 21.62
N ASP A 267 6.20 -2.46 22.18
CA ASP A 267 5.79 -1.09 22.48
C ASP A 267 5.65 -0.27 21.20
N PHE A 268 6.54 -0.48 20.24
CA PHE A 268 6.42 0.17 18.93
C PHE A 268 5.13 -0.24 18.20
N LEU A 269 4.76 -1.53 18.23
CA LEU A 269 3.47 -1.98 17.67
C LEU A 269 2.27 -1.29 18.32
N LYS A 270 2.29 -1.08 19.65
CA LYS A 270 1.24 -0.34 20.36
C LYS A 270 1.15 1.11 19.85
N LEU A 271 2.29 1.79 19.70
CA LEU A 271 2.31 3.16 19.17
C LEU A 271 1.71 3.24 17.77
N GLN A 272 2.05 2.30 16.88
CA GLN A 272 1.47 2.23 15.54
C GLN A 272 -0.04 1.95 15.57
N LEU A 273 -0.50 1.04 16.41
CA LEU A 273 -1.93 0.71 16.54
C LEU A 273 -2.76 1.85 17.13
N ILE A 274 -2.18 2.67 18.00
CA ILE A 274 -2.85 3.89 18.50
C ILE A 274 -2.92 4.94 17.38
N SER A 275 -1.83 5.16 16.65
CA SER A 275 -1.75 6.18 15.60
C SER A 275 -2.67 5.89 14.40
N ILE A 276 -3.02 4.60 14.14
CA ILE A 276 -3.87 4.23 13.00
C ILE A 276 -5.27 4.84 13.06
N PHE A 277 -5.79 5.14 14.26
CA PHE A 277 -7.08 5.81 14.40
C PHE A 277 -7.11 7.20 13.77
N ALA A 278 -5.97 7.92 13.76
CA ALA A 278 -5.85 9.17 13.04
C ALA A 278 -6.03 8.99 11.51
N PHE A 279 -5.53 7.88 10.98
CA PHE A 279 -5.71 7.50 9.57
C PHE A 279 -7.19 7.17 9.26
N ILE A 280 -7.87 6.41 10.14
CA ILE A 280 -9.28 6.09 9.99
C ILE A 280 -10.15 7.35 9.95
N ILE A 281 -9.88 8.32 10.84
CA ILE A 281 -10.65 9.56 10.94
C ILE A 281 -10.37 10.51 9.77
N SER A 282 -9.14 10.60 9.31
CA SER A 282 -8.74 11.56 8.26
C SER A 282 -9.23 11.17 6.86
N ILE A 283 -9.44 9.89 6.55
CA ILE A 283 -9.97 9.44 5.25
C ILE A 283 -11.36 10.02 4.96
N PRO A 284 -12.39 9.86 5.82
CA PRO A 284 -13.70 10.48 5.60
C PRO A 284 -13.66 12.01 5.54
N LEU A 285 -12.83 12.63 6.41
CA LEU A 285 -12.63 14.07 6.39
C LEU A 285 -12.11 14.54 5.02
N ALA A 286 -11.13 13.85 4.46
CA ALA A 286 -10.57 14.16 3.15
C ALA A 286 -11.56 13.97 2.01
N GLY A 287 -12.36 12.88 2.04
CA GLY A 287 -13.43 12.66 1.08
C GLY A 287 -14.43 13.81 1.06
N ARG A 288 -14.86 14.28 2.24
CA ARG A 288 -15.77 15.42 2.37
C ARG A 288 -15.13 16.75 1.91
N LEU A 289 -13.88 17.01 2.27
CA LEU A 289 -13.14 18.20 1.84
C LEU A 289 -12.97 18.22 0.32
N ALA A 290 -12.63 17.10 -0.29
CA ALA A 290 -12.48 16.99 -1.73
C ALA A 290 -13.79 17.22 -2.48
N ASP A 291 -14.94 16.78 -1.95
CA ASP A 291 -16.25 17.05 -2.54
C ASP A 291 -16.73 18.51 -2.34
N THR A 292 -16.37 19.14 -1.21
CA THR A 292 -16.82 20.51 -0.90
C THR A 292 -15.91 21.58 -1.48
N ARG A 293 -14.58 21.45 -1.29
CA ARG A 293 -13.58 22.46 -1.68
C ARG A 293 -12.90 22.19 -3.02
N GLY A 294 -13.03 20.98 -3.55
CA GLY A 294 -12.39 20.54 -4.79
C GLY A 294 -11.21 19.59 -4.54
N ARG A 295 -10.91 18.76 -5.54
CA ARG A 295 -9.83 17.76 -5.47
C ARG A 295 -8.47 18.44 -5.44
N LYS A 296 -8.25 19.35 -6.39
CA LYS A 296 -6.98 20.06 -6.56
C LYS A 296 -6.60 20.89 -5.34
N SER A 297 -7.52 21.72 -4.86
CA SER A 297 -7.27 22.58 -3.69
C SER A 297 -6.99 21.78 -2.42
N THR A 298 -7.74 20.70 -2.18
CA THR A 298 -7.50 19.81 -1.04
C THR A 298 -6.12 19.17 -1.12
N LEU A 299 -5.73 18.62 -2.27
CA LEU A 299 -4.43 17.98 -2.45
C LEU A 299 -3.25 18.96 -2.35
N ILE A 300 -3.39 20.21 -2.84
CA ILE A 300 -2.35 21.24 -2.66
C ILE A 300 -2.10 21.51 -1.19
N VAL A 301 -3.15 21.76 -0.40
CA VAL A 301 -3.01 22.04 1.04
C VAL A 301 -2.36 20.87 1.76
N VAL A 302 -2.82 19.64 1.49
CA VAL A 302 -2.25 18.43 2.13
C VAL A 302 -0.79 18.22 1.72
N SER A 303 -0.41 18.48 0.47
CA SER A 303 0.98 18.38 0.01
C SER A 303 1.89 19.39 0.69
N LEU A 304 1.42 20.63 0.92
CA LEU A 304 2.17 21.64 1.68
C LEU A 304 2.36 21.22 3.14
N VAL A 305 1.33 20.65 3.77
CA VAL A 305 1.43 20.11 5.14
C VAL A 305 2.40 18.93 5.19
N MET A 306 2.42 18.08 4.16
CA MET A 306 3.36 16.96 4.05
C MET A 306 4.81 17.43 3.92
N ILE A 307 5.06 18.49 3.13
CA ILE A 307 6.37 19.15 3.03
C ILE A 307 6.81 19.67 4.40
N ALA A 308 5.93 20.38 5.11
CA ALA A 308 6.21 20.86 6.46
C ALA A 308 6.50 19.71 7.44
N PHE A 309 5.77 18.61 7.34
CA PHE A 309 6.00 17.40 8.13
C PHE A 309 7.38 16.79 7.89
N GLY A 310 7.90 16.82 6.67
CA GLY A 310 9.24 16.32 6.34
C GLY A 310 10.36 17.02 7.16
N PHE A 311 10.22 18.29 7.51
CA PHE A 311 11.18 19.01 8.36
C PHE A 311 11.15 18.56 9.82
N THR A 312 10.13 17.86 10.27
CA THR A 312 9.96 17.45 11.68
C THR A 312 10.69 16.17 12.04
N PHE A 313 11.19 15.39 11.06
CA PHE A 313 11.81 14.09 11.28
C PHE A 313 12.95 14.14 12.30
N THR A 314 13.86 15.10 12.18
CA THR A 314 14.96 15.26 13.13
C THR A 314 14.47 15.57 14.53
N HIS A 315 13.44 16.39 14.65
CA HIS A 315 12.90 16.79 15.96
C HIS A 315 12.30 15.61 16.73
N PHE A 316 11.54 14.75 16.04
CA PHE A 316 10.79 13.66 16.68
C PHE A 316 11.53 12.33 16.72
N LEU A 317 12.46 12.09 15.81
CA LEU A 317 13.06 10.76 15.58
C LEU A 317 14.58 10.72 15.79
N SER A 318 15.21 11.75 16.35
CA SER A 318 16.66 11.73 16.62
C SER A 318 16.99 10.75 17.75
N PRO A 319 18.00 9.85 17.56
CA PRO A 319 18.44 8.94 18.59
C PRO A 319 18.89 9.70 19.86
N GLY A 320 18.51 9.20 21.03
CA GLY A 320 18.88 9.77 22.32
C GLY A 320 18.04 10.98 22.79
N SER A 321 17.24 11.60 21.92
CA SER A 321 16.29 12.67 22.29
C SER A 321 14.83 12.27 22.08
N ALA A 322 14.56 11.28 21.25
CA ALA A 322 13.21 10.77 20.99
C ALA A 322 12.68 9.99 22.20
N SER A 323 11.47 10.34 22.64
CA SER A 323 10.69 9.58 23.61
C SER A 323 9.57 8.81 22.90
N GLU A 324 8.97 7.83 23.58
CA GLU A 324 7.79 7.12 23.04
C GLU A 324 6.64 8.08 22.70
N ASP A 325 6.44 9.11 23.54
CA ASP A 325 5.43 10.15 23.29
C ASP A 325 5.74 10.96 22.03
N SER A 326 7.01 11.33 21.81
CA SER A 326 7.41 12.07 20.61
C SER A 326 7.19 11.22 19.34
N VAL A 327 7.49 9.92 19.41
CA VAL A 327 7.26 8.97 18.33
C VAL A 327 5.76 8.78 18.09
N LEU A 328 4.94 8.67 19.14
CA LEU A 328 3.50 8.59 19.02
C LEU A 328 2.90 9.82 18.34
N ILE A 329 3.35 11.03 18.70
CA ILE A 329 2.92 12.27 18.05
C ILE A 329 3.31 12.26 16.57
N PHE A 330 4.55 11.91 16.26
CA PHE A 330 5.04 11.80 14.88
C PHE A 330 4.19 10.83 14.04
N LEU A 331 3.94 9.63 14.56
CA LEU A 331 3.12 8.61 13.89
C LEU A 331 1.68 9.09 13.72
N THR A 332 1.09 9.69 14.74
CA THR A 332 -0.31 10.18 14.71
C THR A 332 -0.47 11.28 13.66
N VAL A 333 0.44 12.25 13.62
CA VAL A 333 0.43 13.32 12.61
C VAL A 333 0.68 12.75 11.21
N GLY A 334 1.67 11.88 11.06
CA GLY A 334 1.96 11.21 9.78
C GLY A 334 0.79 10.40 9.24
N MET A 335 0.12 9.62 10.10
CA MET A 335 -1.07 8.84 9.76
C MET A 335 -2.28 9.73 9.42
N PHE A 336 -2.43 10.86 10.10
CA PHE A 336 -3.47 11.83 9.80
C PHE A 336 -3.27 12.45 8.41
N ILE A 337 -2.06 12.93 8.11
CA ILE A 337 -1.70 13.47 6.78
C ILE A 337 -1.90 12.39 5.71
N MET A 338 -1.52 11.13 6.02
CA MET A 338 -1.68 10.01 5.11
C MET A 338 -3.13 9.83 4.70
N GLY A 339 -4.09 9.85 5.64
CA GLY A 339 -5.49 9.71 5.31
C GLY A 339 -6.05 10.90 4.52
N LEU A 340 -5.55 12.10 4.80
CA LEU A 340 -5.96 13.30 4.03
C LEU A 340 -5.54 13.23 2.56
N ILE A 341 -4.37 12.66 2.24
CA ILE A 341 -3.94 12.51 0.85
C ILE A 341 -4.51 11.25 0.19
N PHE A 342 -4.62 10.15 0.93
CA PHE A 342 -5.07 8.86 0.41
C PHE A 342 -6.56 8.80 0.14
N GLY A 343 -7.39 9.40 1.00
CA GLY A 343 -8.85 9.35 0.89
C GLY A 343 -9.41 9.76 -0.47
N PRO A 344 -9.01 10.90 -1.05
CA PRO A 344 -9.51 11.37 -2.35
C PRO A 344 -8.96 10.60 -3.55
N MET A 345 -7.84 9.87 -3.43
CA MET A 345 -7.12 9.30 -4.57
C MET A 345 -7.94 8.31 -5.39
N SER A 346 -8.86 7.56 -4.77
CA SER A 346 -9.76 6.65 -5.47
C SER A 346 -10.80 7.36 -6.34
N ALA A 347 -11.05 8.65 -6.13
CA ALA A 347 -11.82 9.48 -7.04
C ALA A 347 -10.91 10.21 -8.04
N VAL A 348 -9.81 10.80 -7.58
CA VAL A 348 -8.91 11.63 -8.37
C VAL A 348 -8.30 10.86 -9.54
N LEU A 349 -7.73 9.67 -9.28
CA LEU A 349 -7.05 8.92 -10.33
C LEU A 349 -7.99 8.52 -11.48
N PRO A 350 -9.18 7.92 -11.24
CA PRO A 350 -10.12 7.65 -12.33
C PRO A 350 -10.61 8.90 -13.07
N GLU A 351 -10.80 10.02 -12.35
CA GLU A 351 -11.27 11.27 -12.93
C GLU A 351 -10.29 11.93 -13.90
N LEU A 352 -9.01 11.51 -13.91
CA LEU A 352 -8.00 12.00 -14.87
C LEU A 352 -8.16 11.40 -16.28
N PHE A 353 -8.87 10.28 -16.41
CA PHE A 353 -8.89 9.49 -17.65
C PHE A 353 -10.27 9.49 -18.32
N PRO A 354 -10.33 9.54 -19.67
CA PRO A 354 -11.57 9.34 -20.40
C PRO A 354 -12.12 7.92 -20.18
N THR A 355 -13.44 7.78 -20.31
CA THR A 355 -14.21 6.60 -19.91
C THR A 355 -13.70 5.28 -20.51
N ASN A 356 -13.28 5.32 -21.79
CA ASN A 356 -12.82 4.14 -22.55
C ASN A 356 -11.48 3.56 -22.08
N VAL A 357 -10.65 4.35 -21.38
CA VAL A 357 -9.32 3.93 -20.88
C VAL A 357 -9.14 4.16 -19.38
N ARG A 358 -10.20 4.54 -18.69
CA ARG A 358 -10.18 4.94 -17.26
C ARG A 358 -9.69 3.84 -16.34
N TYR A 359 -10.16 2.60 -16.54
CA TYR A 359 -9.73 1.45 -15.73
C TYR A 359 -8.23 1.20 -15.89
N THR A 360 -7.79 1.04 -17.12
CA THR A 360 -6.39 0.76 -17.44
C THR A 360 -5.47 1.91 -17.05
N GLY A 361 -5.85 3.16 -17.36
CA GLY A 361 -5.05 4.34 -17.06
C GLY A 361 -4.87 4.58 -15.55
N SER A 362 -5.94 4.54 -14.77
CA SER A 362 -5.88 4.70 -13.32
C SER A 362 -5.10 3.56 -12.66
N GLY A 363 -5.28 2.32 -13.14
CA GLY A 363 -4.56 1.16 -12.65
C GLY A 363 -3.06 1.23 -12.91
N ILE A 364 -2.63 1.63 -14.11
CA ILE A 364 -1.22 1.79 -14.44
C ILE A 364 -0.60 2.92 -13.60
N SER A 365 -1.26 4.09 -13.50
CA SER A 365 -0.77 5.20 -12.68
C SER A 365 -0.58 4.78 -11.22
N TYR A 366 -1.56 4.10 -10.64
CA TYR A 366 -1.51 3.60 -9.28
C TYR A 366 -0.37 2.60 -9.07
N ASN A 367 -0.21 1.63 -9.97
CA ASN A 367 0.80 0.59 -9.85
C ASN A 367 2.22 1.09 -10.15
N VAL A 368 2.42 2.00 -11.11
CA VAL A 368 3.72 2.62 -11.37
C VAL A 368 4.12 3.52 -10.20
N ALA A 369 3.19 4.29 -9.65
CA ALA A 369 3.43 5.10 -8.45
C ALA A 369 3.82 4.22 -7.25
N SER A 370 3.27 3.01 -7.13
CA SER A 370 3.63 2.09 -6.06
C SER A 370 5.08 1.57 -6.17
N ILE A 371 5.61 1.44 -7.37
CA ILE A 371 7.04 1.13 -7.55
C ILE A 371 7.89 2.30 -7.06
N LEU A 372 7.61 3.51 -7.53
CA LEU A 372 8.40 4.71 -7.23
C LEU A 372 8.30 5.14 -5.76
N GLY A 373 7.13 4.99 -5.14
CA GLY A 373 6.87 5.42 -3.78
C GLY A 373 6.96 4.29 -2.75
N ALA A 374 6.32 3.15 -3.00
CA ALA A 374 6.21 2.09 -2.00
C ALA A 374 7.40 1.12 -1.98
N ALA A 375 7.81 0.63 -3.16
CA ALA A 375 8.94 -0.30 -3.25
C ALA A 375 10.27 0.36 -2.87
N ILE A 376 10.46 1.60 -3.31
CA ILE A 376 11.73 2.32 -3.17
C ILE A 376 11.86 2.98 -1.79
N ALA A 377 10.77 3.48 -1.21
CA ALA A 377 10.84 4.33 -0.03
C ALA A 377 11.51 3.70 1.19
N PRO A 378 11.15 2.49 1.66
CA PRO A 378 11.81 1.89 2.81
C PRO A 378 13.28 1.59 2.57
N PHE A 379 13.63 1.19 1.33
CA PHE A 379 15.00 0.91 0.94
C PHE A 379 15.86 2.18 0.95
N VAL A 380 15.41 3.23 0.27
CA VAL A 380 16.11 4.52 0.21
C VAL A 380 16.22 5.15 1.58
N ALA A 381 15.14 5.13 2.37
CA ALA A 381 15.15 5.69 3.72
C ALA A 381 16.16 4.98 4.64
N THR A 382 16.23 3.65 4.57
CA THR A 382 17.22 2.87 5.34
C THR A 382 18.65 3.18 4.90
N ALA A 383 18.90 3.32 3.60
CA ALA A 383 20.21 3.71 3.07
C ALA A 383 20.59 5.15 3.46
N LEU A 384 19.62 6.08 3.45
CA LEU A 384 19.85 7.47 3.81
C LEU A 384 20.13 7.64 5.31
N VAL A 385 19.34 6.98 6.17
CA VAL A 385 19.53 7.12 7.62
C VAL A 385 20.86 6.56 8.07
N SER A 386 21.34 5.49 7.46
CA SER A 386 22.64 4.88 7.80
C SER A 386 23.85 5.77 7.47
N LYS A 387 23.73 6.68 6.47
CA LYS A 387 24.82 7.55 6.01
C LYS A 387 24.69 9.00 6.50
N TYR A 388 23.47 9.53 6.53
CA TYR A 388 23.22 10.96 6.71
C TYR A 388 22.28 11.29 7.87
N GLY A 389 21.80 10.26 8.60
CA GLY A 389 20.86 10.42 9.69
C GLY A 389 19.41 10.62 9.27
N VAL A 390 18.53 10.72 10.26
CA VAL A 390 17.07 10.74 10.07
C VAL A 390 16.56 11.96 9.32
N GLY A 391 17.25 13.08 9.40
CA GLY A 391 16.90 14.31 8.67
C GLY A 391 16.92 14.11 7.15
N ALA A 392 17.82 13.28 6.65
CA ALA A 392 17.88 12.97 5.21
C ALA A 392 16.64 12.22 4.72
N VAL A 393 15.99 11.43 5.57
CA VAL A 393 14.73 10.77 5.23
C VAL A 393 13.59 11.79 5.15
N GLY A 394 13.56 12.77 6.06
CA GLY A 394 12.64 13.90 5.96
C GLY A 394 12.82 14.70 4.67
N MET A 395 14.06 14.97 4.27
CA MET A 395 14.37 15.64 3.00
C MET A 395 13.93 14.82 1.77
N TYR A 396 14.09 13.50 1.81
CA TYR A 396 13.55 12.61 0.77
C TYR A 396 12.03 12.75 0.63
N LEU A 397 11.28 12.74 1.73
CA LEU A 397 9.84 12.97 1.71
C LEU A 397 9.50 14.35 1.12
N ILE A 398 10.23 15.41 1.49
CA ILE A 398 10.04 16.77 0.96
C ILE A 398 10.20 16.80 -0.54
N VAL A 399 11.29 16.24 -1.09
CA VAL A 399 11.56 16.20 -2.53
C VAL A 399 10.43 15.49 -3.27
N VAL A 400 10.02 14.33 -2.80
CA VAL A 400 8.92 13.57 -3.42
C VAL A 400 7.59 14.32 -3.34
N SER A 401 7.33 14.99 -2.20
CA SER A 401 6.10 15.79 -2.02
C SER A 401 6.07 17.03 -2.92
N VAL A 402 7.22 17.66 -3.17
CA VAL A 402 7.33 18.78 -4.13
C VAL A 402 7.05 18.30 -5.56
N LEU A 403 7.57 17.15 -5.96
CA LEU A 403 7.26 16.56 -7.28
C LEU A 403 5.77 16.27 -7.44
N SER A 404 5.14 15.70 -6.42
CA SER A 404 3.68 15.47 -6.43
C SER A 404 2.90 16.78 -6.43
N LEU A 405 3.33 17.80 -5.67
CA LEU A 405 2.71 19.11 -5.68
C LEU A 405 2.74 19.77 -7.06
N ILE A 406 3.86 19.68 -7.76
CA ILE A 406 3.97 20.17 -9.15
C ILE A 406 2.96 19.46 -10.06
N ALA A 407 2.86 18.15 -9.98
CA ALA A 407 1.88 17.38 -10.75
C ALA A 407 0.43 17.78 -10.43
N ILE A 408 0.11 17.99 -9.13
CA ILE A 408 -1.21 18.45 -8.69
C ILE A 408 -1.49 19.87 -9.21
N MET A 409 -0.51 20.76 -9.25
CA MET A 409 -0.69 22.12 -9.80
C MET A 409 -0.98 22.11 -11.28
N VAL A 410 -0.41 21.19 -12.04
CA VAL A 410 -0.64 21.02 -13.48
C VAL A 410 -1.99 20.36 -13.79
N MET A 411 -2.50 19.48 -12.91
CA MET A 411 -3.79 18.82 -13.13
C MET A 411 -4.94 19.84 -13.18
N LYS A 412 -5.97 19.55 -13.97
CA LYS A 412 -7.23 20.30 -13.97
C LYS A 412 -8.08 19.90 -12.77
N GLU A 413 -8.88 20.84 -12.24
CA GLU A 413 -9.89 20.49 -11.21
C GLU A 413 -10.97 19.60 -11.81
N THR A 414 -11.25 18.47 -11.16
CA THR A 414 -12.18 17.45 -11.69
C THR A 414 -13.53 17.41 -10.97
N LYS A 415 -13.72 18.23 -9.94
CA LYS A 415 -14.94 18.25 -9.10
C LYS A 415 -16.23 18.39 -9.92
N HIS A 416 -16.23 19.23 -10.94
CA HIS A 416 -17.41 19.60 -11.72
C HIS A 416 -17.57 18.82 -13.02
N PHE A 417 -16.55 18.02 -13.41
CA PHE A 417 -16.66 17.22 -14.63
C PHE A 417 -17.70 16.10 -14.49
N ASP A 418 -18.50 15.89 -15.52
CA ASP A 418 -19.31 14.69 -15.61
C ASP A 418 -18.43 13.51 -16.04
N MET A 419 -18.61 12.37 -15.39
CA MET A 419 -17.84 11.16 -15.73
C MET A 419 -18.15 10.62 -17.13
N THR A 420 -19.23 11.10 -17.75
CA THR A 420 -19.62 10.77 -19.12
C THR A 420 -18.96 11.68 -20.16
N ASP A 421 -18.46 12.85 -19.76
CA ASP A 421 -17.93 13.91 -20.65
C ASP A 421 -16.38 13.92 -20.71
N ILE A 422 -15.69 13.06 -19.93
CA ILE A 422 -14.23 12.95 -19.90
C ILE A 422 -13.75 11.86 -20.83
#